data_f2838a989f536a03c8640ff288e09398
#
_entry.id   f2838a989f536a03c8640ff288e09398
#
_cell.length_a   1.000
_cell.length_b   1.000
_cell.length_c   1.000
_cell.angle_alpha   90.00
_cell.angle_beta   90.00
_cell.angle_gamma   90.00
#
_symmetry.space_group_name_H-M   'P 1'
#
loop_
_entity.id
_entity.type
_entity.pdbx_description
1 polymer ?
#
loop_
_entity_poly.entity_id
_entity_poly.type
_entity_poly.pdbx_seq_one_letter_code
_entity_poly.pdbx_strand_id
1 'polypeptide(L)'
;MSLERATFSISEADLDFMVLEKSELPAEFQGHQVVREGPLDNEAMAEHGFASNTAERFKLAGRVNGFMREFGPTSNMAVPDGFNFLAASVAHLFDKPASVVGWMQDVFLKDFEENVGEGVGEGHQLVSAHRLEPKNFFDEAVALRILQGGPNGLISSTVIDFRVGRILGVAFVGTVGDHERLVVATELGLALEKRIVKVALGGG
;
A
#
# COMPACT_ATOMS: atom_id res chain seq x y z
N MET A 1 3.01 26.84 8.08
CA MET A 1 3.51 26.08 6.88
C MET A 1 2.41 25.10 6.53
N SER A 2 1.98 24.97 5.27
CA SER A 2 0.99 23.94 4.91
C SER A 2 1.68 22.56 4.89
N LEU A 3 0.94 21.50 5.20
CA LEU A 3 1.45 20.13 5.19
C LEU A 3 2.02 19.76 3.81
N GLU A 4 1.35 20.15 2.74
CA GLU A 4 1.84 19.96 1.37
C GLU A 4 3.23 20.55 1.15
N ARG A 5 3.47 21.79 1.62
CA ARG A 5 4.80 22.43 1.55
C ARG A 5 5.86 21.69 2.36
N ALA A 6 5.49 21.15 3.51
CA ALA A 6 6.41 20.39 4.35
C ALA A 6 6.96 19.15 3.63
N THR A 7 6.16 18.52 2.78
CA THR A 7 6.62 17.32 2.04
C THR A 7 7.70 17.60 0.99
N PHE A 8 7.93 18.86 0.60
CA PHE A 8 9.03 19.20 -0.34
C PHE A 8 10.42 19.13 0.29
N SER A 9 10.54 19.13 1.62
CA SER A 9 11.80 18.88 2.31
C SER A 9 12.14 17.40 2.47
N ILE A 10 11.19 16.51 2.19
CA ILE A 10 11.36 15.06 2.30
C ILE A 10 12.24 14.55 1.15
N SER A 11 13.18 13.68 1.50
CA SER A 11 14.06 12.95 0.59
C SER A 11 13.78 11.44 0.63
N GLU A 12 14.45 10.69 -0.22
CA GLU A 12 14.38 9.23 -0.20
C GLU A 12 14.87 8.63 1.13
N ALA A 13 15.83 9.29 1.79
CA ALA A 13 16.39 8.85 3.07
C ALA A 13 15.39 8.98 4.25
N ASP A 14 14.29 9.69 4.05
CA ASP A 14 13.28 9.88 5.10
C ASP A 14 12.16 8.82 5.03
N LEU A 15 12.09 8.04 3.93
CA LEU A 15 10.97 7.13 3.67
C LEU A 15 10.90 5.95 4.65
N ASP A 16 12.03 5.46 5.15
CA ASP A 16 12.08 4.39 6.13
C ASP A 16 11.48 4.79 7.50
N PHE A 17 11.54 6.08 7.83
CA PHE A 17 10.90 6.64 9.03
C PHE A 17 9.39 6.85 8.86
N MET A 18 8.87 6.83 7.64
CA MET A 18 7.46 7.05 7.34
C MET A 18 6.60 5.79 7.43
N VAL A 19 7.18 4.60 7.28
CA VAL A 19 6.46 3.35 7.44
C VAL A 19 6.26 2.99 8.91
N LEU A 20 5.20 2.23 9.22
CA LEU A 20 4.82 1.89 10.59
C LEU A 20 5.87 1.02 11.29
N GLU A 21 6.05 1.25 12.57
CA GLU A 21 6.71 0.33 13.48
C GLU A 21 5.71 -0.71 14.02
N LYS A 22 6.21 -1.86 14.46
CA LYS A 22 5.35 -2.92 15.05
C LYS A 22 4.45 -2.41 16.17
N SER A 23 4.93 -1.49 16.99
CA SER A 23 4.17 -0.90 18.11
C SER A 23 3.02 -0.01 17.69
N GLU A 24 2.97 0.39 16.42
CA GLU A 24 1.95 1.27 15.85
C GLU A 24 0.86 0.49 15.10
N LEU A 25 1.02 -0.82 14.98
CA LEU A 25 0.03 -1.67 14.31
C LEU A 25 -1.29 -1.71 15.08
N PRO A 26 -2.44 -1.75 14.37
CA PRO A 26 -3.73 -2.04 14.97
C PRO A 26 -3.72 -3.33 15.77
N ALA A 27 -4.63 -3.43 16.75
CA ALA A 27 -4.73 -4.58 17.66
C ALA A 27 -4.81 -5.93 16.93
N GLU A 28 -5.44 -5.97 15.78
CA GLU A 28 -5.57 -7.13 14.90
C GLU A 28 -4.20 -7.75 14.52
N PHE A 29 -3.16 -6.93 14.41
CA PHE A 29 -1.82 -7.35 13.96
C PHE A 29 -0.77 -7.40 15.07
N GLN A 30 -1.16 -7.32 16.34
CA GLN A 30 -0.19 -7.34 17.45
C GLN A 30 0.66 -8.61 17.50
N GLY A 31 0.15 -9.74 17.01
CA GLY A 31 0.86 -11.01 16.87
C GLY A 31 1.83 -11.08 15.68
N HIS A 32 1.77 -10.11 14.76
CA HIS A 32 2.63 -10.09 13.58
C HIS A 32 4.03 -9.59 13.91
N GLN A 33 4.99 -9.99 13.07
CA GLN A 33 6.39 -9.53 13.10
C GLN A 33 6.76 -8.96 11.75
N VAL A 34 7.79 -8.13 11.69
CA VAL A 34 8.36 -7.70 10.41
C VAL A 34 8.88 -8.94 9.68
N VAL A 35 8.33 -9.21 8.50
CA VAL A 35 8.73 -10.34 7.64
C VAL A 35 9.52 -9.88 6.43
N ARG A 36 9.34 -8.62 6.01
CA ARG A 36 10.08 -8.00 4.92
C ARG A 36 10.08 -6.48 5.12
N GLU A 37 11.20 -5.84 4.82
CA GLU A 37 11.31 -4.38 4.75
C GLU A 37 12.44 -3.98 3.80
N GLY A 38 12.31 -2.80 3.23
CA GLY A 38 13.36 -2.22 2.39
C GLY A 38 12.87 -1.18 1.40
N PRO A 39 13.82 -0.59 0.68
CA PRO A 39 13.50 0.32 -0.41
C PRO A 39 12.70 -0.40 -1.51
N LEU A 40 11.81 0.35 -2.12
CA LEU A 40 10.94 -0.13 -3.19
C LEU A 40 11.09 0.83 -4.37
N ASP A 41 12.12 0.63 -5.18
CA ASP A 41 12.36 1.41 -6.38
C ASP A 41 11.36 1.09 -7.50
N ASN A 42 11.51 1.73 -8.66
CA ASN A 42 10.58 1.53 -9.77
C ASN A 42 10.73 0.17 -10.43
N GLU A 43 11.92 -0.40 -10.43
CA GLU A 43 12.22 -1.75 -10.93
C GLU A 43 11.53 -2.80 -10.08
N ALA A 44 11.72 -2.76 -8.76
CA ALA A 44 11.09 -3.67 -7.81
C ALA A 44 9.55 -3.57 -7.85
N MET A 45 9.00 -2.35 -8.00
CA MET A 45 7.57 -2.16 -8.15
C MET A 45 7.02 -2.82 -9.44
N ALA A 46 7.76 -2.72 -10.54
CA ALA A 46 7.35 -3.29 -11.82
C ALA A 46 7.30 -4.82 -11.79
N GLU A 47 8.20 -5.47 -11.04
CA GLU A 47 8.26 -6.94 -10.90
C GLU A 47 7.01 -7.53 -10.23
N HIS A 48 6.34 -6.75 -9.39
CA HIS A 48 5.16 -7.19 -8.63
C HIS A 48 3.81 -6.76 -9.24
N GLY A 49 3.84 -6.02 -10.34
CA GLY A 49 2.66 -5.48 -11.00
C GLY A 49 2.13 -6.32 -12.16
N PHE A 50 1.32 -5.69 -12.99
CA PHE A 50 0.88 -6.25 -14.28
C PHE A 50 2.02 -6.20 -15.32
N ALA A 51 1.91 -7.00 -16.37
CA ALA A 51 2.91 -7.01 -17.46
C ALA A 51 3.12 -5.65 -18.14
N SER A 52 2.11 -4.78 -18.09
CA SER A 52 2.18 -3.39 -18.60
C SER A 52 2.93 -2.43 -17.66
N ASN A 53 3.20 -2.82 -16.44
CA ASN A 53 3.90 -2.00 -15.46
C ASN A 53 5.42 -2.08 -15.70
N THR A 54 6.02 -0.93 -15.94
CA THR A 54 7.47 -0.80 -16.15
C THR A 54 8.05 0.30 -15.28
N ALA A 55 9.33 0.19 -14.94
CA ALA A 55 10.03 1.23 -14.19
C ALA A 55 9.94 2.60 -14.87
N GLU A 56 10.02 2.64 -16.21
CA GLU A 56 9.88 3.87 -16.98
C GLU A 56 8.48 4.47 -16.89
N ARG A 57 7.43 3.66 -16.99
CA ARG A 57 6.05 4.11 -16.79
C ARG A 57 5.87 4.77 -15.43
N PHE A 58 6.40 4.16 -14.39
CA PHE A 58 6.30 4.69 -13.02
C PHE A 58 7.07 6.00 -12.85
N LYS A 59 8.26 6.09 -13.43
CA LYS A 59 9.04 7.32 -13.46
C LYS A 59 8.32 8.44 -14.22
N LEU A 60 7.71 8.14 -15.36
CA LEU A 60 6.91 9.10 -16.13
C LEU A 60 5.65 9.54 -15.38
N ALA A 61 5.06 8.69 -14.54
CA ALA A 61 3.99 9.05 -13.63
C ALA A 61 4.45 9.91 -12.43
N GLY A 62 5.74 10.25 -12.35
CA GLY A 62 6.32 11.12 -11.34
C GLY A 62 6.76 10.42 -10.05
N ARG A 63 6.74 9.07 -10.02
CA ARG A 63 7.22 8.32 -8.85
C ARG A 63 8.75 8.35 -8.80
N VAL A 64 9.29 8.76 -7.66
CA VAL A 64 10.74 8.85 -7.40
C VAL A 64 11.24 7.54 -6.80
N ASN A 65 10.74 7.17 -5.62
CA ASN A 65 11.12 5.97 -4.89
C ASN A 65 10.06 5.62 -3.86
N GLY A 66 10.23 4.51 -3.14
CA GLY A 66 9.40 4.12 -2.01
C GLY A 66 10.18 3.32 -0.98
N PHE A 67 9.53 3.11 0.16
CA PHE A 67 9.97 2.18 1.19
C PHE A 67 8.78 1.41 1.71
N MET A 68 8.95 0.12 1.99
CA MET A 68 7.88 -0.73 2.49
C MET A 68 8.31 -1.48 3.74
N ARG A 69 7.33 -1.80 4.58
CA ARG A 69 7.46 -2.75 5.69
C ARG A 69 6.23 -3.63 5.75
N GLU A 70 6.48 -4.93 5.72
CA GLU A 70 5.48 -5.99 5.75
C GLU A 70 5.51 -6.72 7.10
N PHE A 71 4.33 -7.04 7.59
CA PHE A 71 4.13 -7.73 8.85
C PHE A 71 3.32 -9.00 8.62
N GLY A 72 3.81 -10.11 9.14
CA GLY A 72 3.15 -11.40 9.03
C GLY A 72 3.23 -12.22 10.32
N PRO A 73 2.50 -13.34 10.41
CA PRO A 73 2.54 -14.22 11.57
C PRO A 73 3.88 -14.93 11.68
N THR A 74 4.29 -15.23 12.90
CA THR A 74 5.60 -15.88 13.20
C THR A 74 5.61 -17.39 12.99
N SER A 75 4.46 -18.01 12.77
CA SER A 75 4.34 -19.47 12.65
C SER A 75 3.87 -19.90 11.26
N ASN A 76 4.49 -20.97 10.75
CA ASN A 76 4.07 -21.65 9.53
C ASN A 76 2.81 -22.56 9.75
N MET A 77 1.89 -22.16 10.59
CA MET A 77 0.64 -22.91 10.78
C MET A 77 -0.26 -22.75 9.56
N ALA A 78 -1.02 -23.78 9.26
CA ALA A 78 -2.11 -23.67 8.28
C ALA A 78 -3.04 -22.53 8.70
N VAL A 79 -3.18 -21.53 7.85
CA VAL A 79 -4.00 -20.35 8.14
C VAL A 79 -5.43 -20.60 7.70
N PRO A 80 -6.43 -20.40 8.58
CA PRO A 80 -7.83 -20.61 8.24
C PRO A 80 -8.34 -19.54 7.28
N ASP A 81 -9.47 -19.83 6.65
CA ASP A 81 -10.24 -18.83 5.90
C ASP A 81 -10.54 -17.61 6.77
N GLY A 82 -10.43 -16.42 6.21
CA GLY A 82 -10.61 -15.17 6.92
C GLY A 82 -9.42 -14.71 7.77
N PHE A 83 -8.32 -15.44 7.78
CA PHE A 83 -7.11 -15.03 8.50
C PHE A 83 -6.35 -13.91 7.76
N ASN A 84 -6.04 -12.83 8.47
CA ASN A 84 -5.20 -11.75 7.96
C ASN A 84 -3.73 -12.15 8.04
N PHE A 85 -3.19 -12.68 6.93
CA PHE A 85 -1.82 -13.22 6.90
C PHE A 85 -0.76 -12.16 6.64
N LEU A 86 -1.14 -10.97 6.17
CA LEU A 86 -0.23 -9.90 5.82
C LEU A 86 -0.85 -8.54 6.14
N ALA A 87 -0.07 -7.68 6.78
CA ALA A 87 -0.29 -6.25 6.80
C ALA A 87 0.96 -5.56 6.22
N ALA A 88 0.78 -4.51 5.43
CA ALA A 88 1.91 -3.73 4.96
C ALA A 88 1.63 -2.23 5.03
N SER A 89 2.68 -1.47 5.29
CA SER A 89 2.73 -0.03 5.20
C SER A 89 3.81 0.37 4.20
N VAL A 90 3.43 1.24 3.24
CA VAL A 90 4.34 1.73 2.21
C VAL A 90 4.25 3.24 2.14
N ALA A 91 5.39 3.90 1.97
CA ALA A 91 5.48 5.31 1.67
C ALA A 91 6.20 5.49 0.32
N HIS A 92 5.54 6.16 -0.62
CA HIS A 92 6.14 6.51 -1.91
C HIS A 92 6.33 8.00 -2.03
N LEU A 93 7.49 8.38 -2.53
CA LEU A 93 7.84 9.76 -2.85
C LEU A 93 7.55 10.04 -4.32
N PHE A 94 6.88 11.16 -4.58
CA PHE A 94 6.63 11.66 -5.92
C PHE A 94 7.31 13.02 -6.17
N ASP A 95 7.42 13.42 -7.43
CA ASP A 95 7.97 14.72 -7.83
C ASP A 95 7.06 15.88 -7.37
N LYS A 96 5.74 15.70 -7.41
CA LYS A 96 4.74 16.71 -7.03
C LYS A 96 3.41 16.08 -6.58
N PRO A 97 2.57 16.82 -5.83
CA PRO A 97 1.28 16.31 -5.33
C PRO A 97 0.31 15.84 -6.43
N ALA A 98 0.27 16.53 -7.57
CA ALA A 98 -0.58 16.13 -8.69
C ALA A 98 -0.23 14.75 -9.27
N SER A 99 1.04 14.35 -9.19
CA SER A 99 1.47 13.01 -9.62
C SER A 99 0.95 11.91 -8.69
N VAL A 100 0.78 12.19 -7.40
CA VAL A 100 0.13 11.25 -6.46
C VAL A 100 -1.33 11.04 -6.85
N VAL A 101 -2.06 12.12 -7.16
CA VAL A 101 -3.46 12.02 -7.60
C VAL A 101 -3.57 11.21 -8.90
N GLY A 102 -2.71 11.52 -9.89
CA GLY A 102 -2.65 10.74 -11.15
C GLY A 102 -2.36 9.27 -10.90
N TRP A 103 -1.40 8.95 -10.01
CA TRP A 103 -1.10 7.57 -9.63
C TRP A 103 -2.31 6.84 -9.07
N MET A 104 -3.00 7.43 -8.09
CA MET A 104 -4.19 6.80 -7.48
C MET A 104 -5.28 6.50 -8.50
N GLN A 105 -5.48 7.37 -9.50
CA GLN A 105 -6.53 7.20 -10.51
C GLN A 105 -6.12 6.29 -11.67
N ASP A 106 -4.93 6.53 -12.25
CA ASP A 106 -4.54 5.93 -13.52
C ASP A 106 -3.65 4.68 -13.38
N VAL A 107 -2.93 4.55 -12.25
CA VAL A 107 -2.07 3.39 -11.99
C VAL A 107 -2.72 2.44 -10.99
N PHE A 108 -3.26 2.94 -9.88
CA PHE A 108 -3.87 2.07 -8.89
C PHE A 108 -5.30 1.66 -9.29
N LEU A 109 -6.26 2.57 -9.33
CA LEU A 109 -7.65 2.20 -9.58
C LEU A 109 -7.85 1.60 -10.98
N LYS A 110 -7.39 2.31 -12.00
CA LYS A 110 -7.65 1.93 -13.39
C LYS A 110 -6.96 0.64 -13.79
N ASP A 111 -5.68 0.43 -13.44
CA ASP A 111 -4.98 -0.79 -13.81
C ASP A 111 -5.67 -2.03 -13.23
N PHE A 112 -6.08 -2.00 -11.95
CA PHE A 112 -6.77 -3.14 -11.37
C PHE A 112 -8.15 -3.38 -11.96
N GLU A 113 -8.90 -2.33 -12.28
CA GLU A 113 -10.23 -2.47 -12.88
C GLU A 113 -10.18 -2.98 -14.33
N GLU A 114 -9.19 -2.56 -15.12
CA GLU A 114 -9.07 -2.92 -16.54
C GLU A 114 -8.38 -4.27 -16.76
N ASN A 115 -7.63 -4.79 -15.79
CA ASN A 115 -6.88 -6.05 -15.92
C ASN A 115 -7.51 -7.24 -15.18
N VAL A 116 -8.81 -7.19 -14.88
CA VAL A 116 -9.52 -8.36 -14.34
C VAL A 116 -9.43 -9.52 -15.33
N GLY A 117 -8.98 -10.68 -14.85
CA GLY A 117 -8.70 -11.86 -15.66
C GLY A 117 -7.22 -12.04 -16.02
N GLU A 118 -6.39 -11.02 -15.84
CA GLU A 118 -4.96 -11.07 -16.14
C GLU A 118 -4.13 -11.61 -14.97
N GLY A 119 -2.91 -12.05 -15.27
CA GLY A 119 -1.92 -12.47 -14.27
C GLY A 119 -1.41 -11.28 -13.46
N VAL A 120 -1.29 -11.48 -12.14
CA VAL A 120 -0.72 -10.51 -11.19
C VAL A 120 0.37 -11.19 -10.39
N GLY A 121 1.59 -10.77 -10.57
CA GLY A 121 2.72 -11.42 -9.91
C GLY A 121 2.85 -12.91 -10.27
N GLU A 122 3.61 -13.65 -9.50
CA GLU A 122 3.90 -15.06 -9.79
C GLU A 122 2.71 -15.98 -9.46
N GLY A 123 2.10 -16.54 -10.51
CA GLY A 123 1.13 -17.63 -10.39
C GLY A 123 -0.26 -17.24 -9.84
N HIS A 124 -0.56 -15.95 -9.74
CA HIS A 124 -1.88 -15.46 -9.35
C HIS A 124 -2.60 -14.81 -10.54
N GLN A 125 -3.93 -14.92 -10.54
CA GLN A 125 -4.80 -14.26 -11.50
C GLN A 125 -5.73 -13.30 -10.76
N LEU A 126 -5.90 -12.10 -11.29
CA LEU A 126 -6.85 -11.13 -10.78
C LEU A 126 -8.27 -11.59 -11.10
N VAL A 127 -9.04 -11.94 -10.08
CA VAL A 127 -10.43 -12.41 -10.21
C VAL A 127 -11.41 -11.25 -10.22
N SER A 128 -11.23 -10.29 -9.32
CA SER A 128 -12.04 -9.07 -9.26
C SER A 128 -11.32 -7.94 -8.54
N ALA A 129 -11.71 -6.70 -8.87
CA ALA A 129 -11.32 -5.49 -8.17
C ALA A 129 -12.57 -4.63 -7.95
N HIS A 130 -12.82 -4.25 -6.70
CA HIS A 130 -13.99 -3.46 -6.32
C HIS A 130 -13.55 -2.23 -5.54
N ARG A 131 -14.02 -1.05 -5.94
CA ARG A 131 -13.79 0.19 -5.21
C ARG A 131 -14.47 0.15 -3.85
N LEU A 132 -13.75 0.65 -2.84
CA LEU A 132 -14.25 0.88 -1.50
C LEU A 132 -14.13 2.38 -1.16
N GLU A 133 -14.86 2.83 -0.16
CA GLU A 133 -14.86 4.23 0.28
C GLU A 133 -14.16 4.36 1.65
N PRO A 134 -12.83 4.57 1.68
CA PRO A 134 -12.12 4.83 2.92
C PRO A 134 -12.55 6.19 3.50
N LYS A 135 -12.59 6.30 4.84
CA LYS A 135 -13.04 7.52 5.51
C LYS A 135 -12.02 8.04 6.50
N ASN A 136 -12.18 9.31 6.86
CA ASN A 136 -11.41 10.00 7.91
C ASN A 136 -9.94 10.32 7.56
N PHE A 137 -9.51 10.14 6.33
CA PHE A 137 -8.21 10.62 5.87
C PHE A 137 -8.23 12.14 5.70
N PHE A 138 -7.07 12.76 5.91
CA PHE A 138 -6.92 14.22 5.88
C PHE A 138 -7.12 14.80 4.47
N ASP A 139 -6.65 14.07 3.46
CA ASP A 139 -6.71 14.47 2.05
C ASP A 139 -7.36 13.34 1.22
N GLU A 140 -7.11 13.30 -0.10
CA GLU A 140 -7.68 12.26 -0.95
C GLU A 140 -7.21 10.87 -0.51
N ALA A 141 -8.16 9.95 -0.48
CA ALA A 141 -7.91 8.53 -0.30
C ALA A 141 -8.82 7.71 -1.21
N VAL A 142 -8.29 6.62 -1.74
CA VAL A 142 -9.00 5.63 -2.57
C VAL A 142 -8.70 4.24 -2.05
N ALA A 143 -9.63 3.31 -2.27
CA ALA A 143 -9.41 1.93 -1.83
C ALA A 143 -9.96 0.92 -2.83
N LEU A 144 -9.32 -0.24 -2.86
CA LEU A 144 -9.77 -1.41 -3.60
C LEU A 144 -9.81 -2.64 -2.68
N ARG A 145 -10.85 -3.45 -2.88
CA ARG A 145 -10.81 -4.86 -2.55
C ARG A 145 -10.42 -5.62 -3.81
N ILE A 146 -9.34 -6.36 -3.74
CA ILE A 146 -8.74 -7.12 -4.83
C ILE A 146 -8.86 -8.60 -4.47
N LEU A 147 -9.47 -9.40 -5.33
CA LEU A 147 -9.55 -10.85 -5.19
C LEU A 147 -8.63 -11.51 -6.21
N GLN A 148 -7.77 -12.39 -5.73
CA GLN A 148 -6.83 -13.13 -6.56
C GLN A 148 -7.02 -14.63 -6.35
N GLY A 149 -6.93 -15.38 -7.46
CA GLY A 149 -6.88 -16.84 -7.46
C GLY A 149 -5.48 -17.34 -7.72
N GLY A 150 -5.05 -18.34 -6.99
CA GLY A 150 -3.73 -18.96 -7.16
C GLY A 150 -3.73 -20.44 -6.80
N PRO A 151 -2.57 -21.11 -6.86
CA PRO A 151 -2.45 -22.54 -6.59
C PRO A 151 -2.95 -22.96 -5.20
N ASN A 152 -2.91 -22.05 -4.24
CA ASN A 152 -3.29 -22.28 -2.85
C ASN A 152 -4.72 -21.79 -2.52
N GLY A 153 -5.52 -21.44 -3.53
CA GLY A 153 -6.89 -20.96 -3.36
C GLY A 153 -7.03 -19.44 -3.56
N LEU A 154 -8.09 -18.90 -2.97
CA LEU A 154 -8.37 -17.47 -3.06
C LEU A 154 -7.65 -16.69 -1.96
N ILE A 155 -7.14 -15.54 -2.32
CA ILE A 155 -6.68 -14.51 -1.39
C ILE A 155 -7.34 -13.18 -1.76
N SER A 156 -7.71 -12.42 -0.76
CA SER A 156 -8.21 -11.07 -0.93
C SER A 156 -7.24 -10.06 -0.32
N SER A 157 -7.11 -8.93 -0.97
CA SER A 157 -6.35 -7.79 -0.46
C SER A 157 -7.25 -6.58 -0.35
N THR A 158 -7.25 -5.92 0.80
CA THR A 158 -7.86 -4.59 0.95
C THR A 158 -6.73 -3.58 1.00
N VAL A 159 -6.69 -2.71 0.00
CA VAL A 159 -5.61 -1.73 -0.18
C VAL A 159 -6.20 -0.32 -0.16
N ILE A 160 -5.57 0.55 0.61
CA ILE A 160 -5.92 1.97 0.69
C ILE A 160 -4.71 2.79 0.28
N ASP A 161 -4.86 3.57 -0.77
CA ASP A 161 -3.93 4.61 -1.19
C ASP A 161 -4.43 5.96 -0.69
N PHE A 162 -3.57 6.75 -0.03
CA PHE A 162 -3.92 8.09 0.44
C PHE A 162 -2.77 9.08 0.24
N ARG A 163 -3.11 10.36 0.12
CA ARG A 163 -2.16 11.43 -0.18
C ARG A 163 -1.81 12.26 1.05
N VAL A 164 -0.52 12.54 1.23
CA VAL A 164 0.00 13.58 2.13
C VAL A 164 0.97 14.45 1.33
N GLY A 165 0.48 15.53 0.73
CA GLY A 165 1.26 16.36 -0.18
C GLY A 165 1.78 15.56 -1.38
N ARG A 166 3.11 15.41 -1.52
CA ARG A 166 3.74 14.58 -2.56
C ARG A 166 4.12 13.17 -2.11
N ILE A 167 3.65 12.75 -0.93
CA ILE A 167 3.81 11.39 -0.43
C ILE A 167 2.50 10.62 -0.66
N LEU A 168 2.60 9.42 -1.22
CA LEU A 168 1.55 8.44 -1.25
C LEU A 168 1.79 7.44 -0.13
N GLY A 169 0.86 7.34 0.82
CA GLY A 169 0.82 6.26 1.79
C GLY A 169 -0.03 5.12 1.29
N VAL A 170 0.42 3.88 1.46
CA VAL A 170 -0.34 2.68 1.12
C VAL A 170 -0.48 1.79 2.34
N ALA A 171 -1.72 1.49 2.71
CA ALA A 171 -2.07 0.50 3.73
C ALA A 171 -2.65 -0.74 3.04
N PHE A 172 -2.05 -1.90 3.31
CA PHE A 172 -2.41 -3.17 2.68
C PHE A 172 -2.75 -4.22 3.74
N VAL A 173 -3.85 -4.93 3.54
CA VAL A 173 -4.25 -6.09 4.36
C VAL A 173 -4.53 -7.27 3.45
N GLY A 174 -3.73 -8.32 3.55
CA GLY A 174 -3.91 -9.59 2.84
C GLY A 174 -4.65 -10.61 3.72
N THR A 175 -5.69 -11.23 3.16
CA THR A 175 -6.57 -12.17 3.88
C THR A 175 -6.76 -13.45 3.06
N VAL A 176 -6.75 -14.59 3.73
CA VAL A 176 -7.07 -15.88 3.10
C VAL A 176 -8.56 -15.92 2.79
N GLY A 177 -8.91 -16.34 1.56
CA GLY A 177 -10.29 -16.42 1.09
C GLY A 177 -10.83 -15.09 0.52
N ASP A 178 -12.14 -14.99 0.42
CA ASP A 178 -12.85 -13.86 -0.17
C ASP A 178 -13.43 -12.94 0.91
N HIS A 179 -12.64 -12.03 1.43
CA HIS A 179 -13.01 -11.16 2.55
C HIS A 179 -12.67 -9.70 2.28
N GLU A 180 -13.53 -8.79 2.73
CA GLU A 180 -13.27 -7.36 2.79
C GLU A 180 -12.77 -6.98 4.19
N ARG A 181 -11.71 -6.15 4.25
CA ARG A 181 -11.08 -5.69 5.51
C ARG A 181 -10.98 -4.17 5.59
N LEU A 182 -11.97 -3.44 5.07
CA LEU A 182 -11.92 -1.98 5.00
C LEU A 182 -11.72 -1.32 6.36
N VAL A 183 -12.36 -1.82 7.41
CA VAL A 183 -12.23 -1.25 8.77
C VAL A 183 -10.79 -1.37 9.25
N VAL A 184 -10.21 -2.57 9.21
CA VAL A 184 -8.84 -2.84 9.67
C VAL A 184 -7.82 -2.12 8.79
N ALA A 185 -8.02 -2.12 7.47
CA ALA A 185 -7.15 -1.38 6.54
C ALA A 185 -7.23 0.14 6.77
N THR A 186 -8.40 0.66 7.15
CA THR A 186 -8.55 2.08 7.50
C THR A 186 -7.80 2.41 8.79
N GLU A 187 -7.88 1.58 9.82
CA GLU A 187 -7.11 1.77 11.05
C GLU A 187 -5.60 1.76 10.78
N LEU A 188 -5.12 0.82 9.95
CA LEU A 188 -3.73 0.76 9.52
C LEU A 188 -3.32 2.01 8.73
N GLY A 189 -4.17 2.45 7.79
CA GLY A 189 -3.93 3.64 6.96
C GLY A 189 -3.88 4.93 7.77
N LEU A 190 -4.78 5.11 8.74
CA LEU A 190 -4.80 6.30 9.61
C LEU A 190 -3.56 6.34 10.54
N ALA A 191 -3.10 5.18 11.03
CA ALA A 191 -1.85 5.11 11.77
C ALA A 191 -0.65 5.52 10.89
N LEU A 192 -0.61 5.03 9.65
CA LEU A 192 0.41 5.38 8.68
C LEU A 192 0.35 6.87 8.29
N GLU A 193 -0.83 7.43 8.04
CA GLU A 193 -1.01 8.85 7.74
C GLU A 193 -0.44 9.72 8.86
N LYS A 194 -0.79 9.40 10.11
CA LYS A 194 -0.27 10.11 11.30
C LYS A 194 1.26 10.07 11.36
N ARG A 195 1.88 8.93 11.04
CA ARG A 195 3.33 8.78 11.03
C ARG A 195 3.97 9.60 9.91
N ILE A 196 3.45 9.52 8.68
CA ILE A 196 3.93 10.33 7.54
C ILE A 196 3.86 11.83 7.88
N VAL A 197 2.72 12.28 8.42
CA VAL A 197 2.55 13.69 8.84
C VAL A 197 3.58 14.09 9.91
N LYS A 198 3.82 13.23 10.90
CA LYS A 198 4.80 13.48 11.96
C LYS A 198 6.20 13.68 11.37
N VAL A 199 6.64 12.79 10.49
CA VAL A 199 7.96 12.88 9.82
C VAL A 199 8.03 14.13 8.94
N ALA A 200 7.01 14.40 8.13
CA ALA A 200 6.95 15.57 7.25
C ALA A 200 7.03 16.91 8.01
N LEU A 201 6.59 16.94 9.27
CA LEU A 201 6.67 18.11 10.14
C LEU A 201 7.96 18.16 11.00
N GLY A 202 8.92 17.26 10.76
CA GLY A 202 10.20 17.22 11.46
C GLY A 202 10.16 16.52 12.82
N GLY A 203 9.15 15.72 13.10
CA GLY A 203 9.01 14.88 14.28
C GLY A 203 9.49 13.45 13.99
N GLY A 204 10.80 13.24 13.94
CA GLY A 204 11.41 11.91 13.88
C GLY A 204 11.56 11.28 15.25
#